data_14784d7c3c93db93ee87a3fd1514468e
#
_entry.id   14784d7c3c93db93ee87a3fd1514468e
#
_cell.length_a   1.000
_cell.length_b   1.000
_cell.length_c   1.000
_cell.angle_alpha   90.00
_cell.angle_beta   90.00
_cell.angle_gamma   90.00
#
_symmetry.space_group_name_H-M   'P 1'
#
loop_
_entity.id
_entity.type
_entity.pdbx_description
1 polymer ?
#
loop_
_entity_poly.entity_id
_entity_poly.type
_entity_poly.pdbx_seq_one_letter_code
_entity_poly.pdbx_strand_id
1 'polypeptide(L)'
;QSVVFLRCEMTAGTMAVAEVAELVHKCFPNPTVLLVEAGGCACISVALTRRSQAEQGATVVDRVESTGAFDPGRSEYADFLGALAFGRLSQGDLWEYLVDLSRTVALSRAIGGLGFYPVCPARDREKLIALTSRYDEMGASVKRLKEQRRSKDITLNESAKLRMEMKEEERRLRAVADEIKEICNGRSR
;
A
#
# COMPACT_ATOMS: atom_id res chain seq x y z
N GLN A 1 -24.33 7.27 6.04
CA GLN A 1 -23.19 6.48 6.51
C GLN A 1 -22.14 7.46 7.04
N SER A 2 -21.60 7.24 8.25
CA SER A 2 -20.55 8.07 8.84
C SER A 2 -19.19 7.46 8.55
N VAL A 3 -18.17 8.29 8.36
CA VAL A 3 -16.78 7.90 8.26
C VAL A 3 -16.08 8.20 9.56
N VAL A 4 -15.24 7.29 10.01
CA VAL A 4 -14.48 7.43 11.25
C VAL A 4 -13.04 7.80 10.92
N PHE A 5 -12.54 8.90 11.48
CA PHE A 5 -11.14 9.30 11.41
C PHE A 5 -10.49 9.03 12.75
N LEU A 6 -9.47 8.20 12.76
CA LEU A 6 -8.75 7.81 13.96
C LEU A 6 -7.27 8.17 13.85
N ARG A 7 -6.71 8.66 14.93
CA ARG A 7 -5.27 8.80 15.12
C ARG A 7 -4.86 7.98 16.34
N CYS A 8 -3.86 7.14 16.16
CA CYS A 8 -3.29 6.31 17.20
C CYS A 8 -1.81 6.64 17.37
N GLU A 9 -1.44 7.17 18.52
CA GLU A 9 -0.04 7.38 18.90
C GLU A 9 0.39 6.22 19.80
N MET A 10 1.40 5.50 19.35
CA MET A 10 1.99 4.41 20.14
C MET A 10 3.16 4.98 20.95
N THR A 11 3.06 4.84 22.26
CA THR A 11 4.14 5.15 23.16
C THR A 11 5.18 4.06 23.16
N ALA A 12 5.73 3.34 23.44
CA ALA A 12 6.63 2.22 23.28
C ALA A 12 5.83 0.90 23.24
N GLY A 13 6.06 0.12 22.20
CA GLY A 13 5.36 -1.17 22.07
C GLY A 13 6.15 -2.18 21.26
N THR A 14 5.79 -3.45 21.39
CA THR A 14 6.36 -4.55 20.64
C THR A 14 5.69 -4.75 19.27
N MET A 15 4.53 -4.14 19.04
CA MET A 15 3.79 -4.27 17.78
C MET A 15 4.27 -3.25 16.75
N ALA A 16 4.34 -3.64 15.50
CA ALA A 16 4.58 -2.74 14.39
C ALA A 16 3.33 -1.87 14.10
N VAL A 17 3.52 -0.63 13.62
CA VAL A 17 2.41 0.29 13.29
C VAL A 17 1.41 -0.32 12.30
N ALA A 18 1.87 -1.15 11.35
CA ALA A 18 1.00 -1.84 10.40
C ALA A 18 0.13 -2.91 11.05
N GLU A 19 0.65 -3.64 12.04
CA GLU A 19 -0.11 -4.66 12.80
C GLU A 19 -1.22 -4.02 13.63
N VAL A 20 -0.93 -2.87 14.25
CA VAL A 20 -1.94 -2.09 14.98
C VAL A 20 -3.04 -1.61 14.04
N ALA A 21 -2.68 -1.13 12.84
CA ALA A 21 -3.66 -0.72 11.84
C ALA A 21 -4.60 -1.87 11.44
N GLU A 22 -4.08 -3.06 11.20
CA GLU A 22 -4.90 -4.24 10.91
C GLU A 22 -5.85 -4.60 12.06
N LEU A 23 -5.35 -4.55 13.30
CA LEU A 23 -6.17 -4.85 14.49
C LEU A 23 -7.32 -3.85 14.63
N VAL A 24 -7.05 -2.56 14.46
CA VAL A 24 -8.08 -1.51 14.55
C VAL A 24 -9.16 -1.73 13.50
N HIS A 25 -8.81 -1.98 12.24
CA HIS A 25 -9.80 -2.23 11.18
C HIS A 25 -10.66 -3.47 11.42
N LYS A 26 -10.15 -4.49 12.12
CA LYS A 26 -10.93 -5.67 12.53
C LYS A 26 -11.97 -5.34 13.60
N CYS A 27 -11.70 -4.32 14.42
CA CYS A 27 -12.60 -3.90 15.51
C CYS A 27 -13.68 -2.89 15.07
N PHE A 28 -13.46 -2.20 13.94
CA PHE A 28 -14.35 -1.14 13.45
C PHE A 28 -15.00 -1.50 12.12
N PRO A 29 -16.29 -1.91 12.09
CA PRO A 29 -17.00 -2.27 10.86
C PRO A 29 -17.46 -1.06 10.03
N ASN A 30 -17.03 0.15 10.37
CA ASN A 30 -17.36 1.38 9.65
C ASN A 30 -16.26 1.76 8.66
N PRO A 31 -16.58 2.55 7.61
CA PRO A 31 -15.55 3.18 6.80
C PRO A 31 -14.62 3.99 7.70
N THR A 32 -13.34 3.66 7.69
CA THR A 32 -12.37 4.20 8.65
C THR A 32 -11.11 4.68 7.95
N VAL A 33 -10.69 5.88 8.27
CA VAL A 33 -9.36 6.42 7.93
C VAL A 33 -8.54 6.41 9.22
N LEU A 34 -7.42 5.72 9.22
CA LEU A 34 -6.57 5.53 10.39
C LEU A 34 -5.14 6.00 10.12
N LEU A 35 -4.62 6.81 11.02
CA LEU A 35 -3.21 7.16 11.13
C LEU A 35 -2.64 6.53 12.40
N VAL A 36 -1.62 5.69 12.28
CA VAL A 36 -0.85 5.14 13.41
C VAL A 36 0.56 5.71 13.36
N GLU A 37 1.05 6.21 14.48
CA GLU A 37 2.37 6.82 14.60
C GLU A 37 3.16 6.19 15.75
N ALA A 38 4.43 5.88 15.52
CA ALA A 38 5.36 5.37 16.53
C ALA A 38 6.81 5.65 16.13
N GLY A 39 7.58 6.27 17.02
CA GLY A 39 9.04 6.37 16.88
C GLY A 39 9.54 7.00 15.58
N GLY A 40 8.83 7.98 15.03
CA GLY A 40 9.16 8.61 13.74
C GLY A 40 8.64 7.86 12.51
N CYS A 41 8.01 6.70 12.68
CA CYS A 41 7.31 5.98 11.62
C CYS A 41 5.82 6.26 11.67
N ALA A 42 5.17 6.23 10.51
CA ALA A 42 3.73 6.35 10.38
C ALA A 42 3.18 5.20 9.52
N CYS A 43 1.89 4.92 9.68
CA CYS A 43 1.10 4.07 8.81
C CYS A 43 -0.25 4.74 8.59
N ILE A 44 -0.62 4.96 7.34
CA ILE A 44 -1.94 5.46 6.97
C ILE A 44 -2.70 4.31 6.32
N SER A 45 -3.93 4.08 6.76
CA SER A 45 -4.79 3.06 6.18
C SER A 45 -6.23 3.51 6.06
N VAL A 46 -6.92 3.01 5.03
CA VAL A 46 -8.30 3.34 4.71
C VAL A 46 -9.09 2.06 4.53
N ALA A 47 -10.12 1.86 5.33
CA ALA A 47 -11.06 0.76 5.18
C ALA A 47 -12.33 1.25 4.46
N LEU A 48 -12.65 0.62 3.34
CA LEU A 48 -13.92 0.74 2.65
C LEU A 48 -14.84 -0.39 3.12
N THR A 49 -16.12 -0.10 3.25
CA THR A 49 -17.11 -1.07 3.72
C THR A 49 -18.23 -1.24 2.71
N ARG A 50 -18.86 -2.40 2.70
CA ARG A 50 -20.06 -2.71 1.93
C ARG A 50 -21.14 -3.34 2.82
N ARG A 51 -22.36 -3.36 2.34
CA ARG A 51 -23.42 -4.13 3.02
C ARG A 51 -23.10 -5.63 2.97
N SER A 52 -23.34 -6.32 4.07
CA SER A 52 -23.22 -7.76 4.11
C SER A 52 -24.24 -8.42 3.15
N GLN A 53 -23.79 -9.45 2.45
CA GLN A 53 -24.69 -10.29 1.64
C GLN A 53 -25.31 -11.41 2.45
N ALA A 54 -24.70 -11.78 3.59
CA ALA A 54 -25.12 -12.87 4.44
C ALA A 54 -26.06 -12.42 5.57
N GLU A 55 -25.94 -11.17 6.02
CA GLU A 55 -26.68 -10.65 7.18
C GLU A 55 -27.33 -9.30 6.84
N GLN A 56 -28.65 -9.27 6.90
CA GLN A 56 -29.44 -8.09 6.54
C GLN A 56 -29.16 -6.94 7.52
N GLY A 57 -28.73 -5.80 7.01
CA GLY A 57 -28.43 -4.61 7.81
C GLY A 57 -27.01 -4.53 8.36
N ALA A 58 -26.23 -5.61 8.28
CA ALA A 58 -24.82 -5.61 8.69
C ALA A 58 -23.91 -4.96 7.63
N THR A 59 -22.85 -4.31 8.12
CA THR A 59 -21.78 -3.75 7.29
C THR A 59 -20.52 -4.56 7.52
N VAL A 60 -19.81 -4.88 6.44
CA VAL A 60 -18.53 -5.62 6.48
C VAL A 60 -17.44 -4.80 5.81
N VAL A 61 -16.24 -4.95 6.27
CA VAL A 61 -15.06 -4.38 5.60
C VAL A 61 -14.90 -5.08 4.24
N ASP A 62 -14.91 -4.30 3.19
CA ASP A 62 -14.76 -4.78 1.82
C ASP A 62 -13.29 -4.82 1.40
N ARG A 63 -12.58 -3.72 1.67
CA ARG A 63 -11.17 -3.54 1.31
C ARG A 63 -10.48 -2.63 2.31
N VAL A 64 -9.24 -2.96 2.63
CA VAL A 64 -8.33 -2.08 3.39
C VAL A 64 -7.11 -1.80 2.53
N GLU A 65 -6.86 -0.52 2.29
CA GLU A 65 -5.60 -0.06 1.70
C GLU A 65 -4.72 0.54 2.78
N SER A 66 -3.43 0.24 2.73
CA SER A 66 -2.46 0.70 3.73
C SER A 66 -1.14 1.07 3.07
N THR A 67 -0.49 2.12 3.58
CA THR A 67 0.87 2.49 3.17
C THR A 67 1.91 1.46 3.63
N GLY A 68 1.57 0.63 4.63
CA GLY A 68 2.57 -0.01 5.47
C GLY A 68 3.28 1.03 6.36
N ALA A 69 4.35 0.61 7.04
CA ALA A 69 5.17 1.52 7.83
C ALA A 69 6.08 2.35 6.92
N PHE A 70 6.09 3.67 7.09
CA PHE A 70 6.97 4.58 6.36
C PHE A 70 7.45 5.72 7.27
N ASP A 71 8.54 6.36 6.90
CA ASP A 71 9.06 7.56 7.55
C ASP A 71 8.55 8.80 6.80
N PRO A 72 7.64 9.60 7.38
CA PRO A 72 7.08 10.78 6.72
C PRO A 72 8.10 11.92 6.50
N GLY A 73 9.27 11.86 7.15
CA GLY A 73 10.36 12.81 6.95
C GLY A 73 11.20 12.56 5.68
N ARG A 74 11.05 11.41 5.04
CA ARG A 74 11.78 11.10 3.81
C ARG A 74 11.18 11.83 2.60
N SER A 75 12.04 12.46 1.80
CA SER A 75 11.64 13.29 0.66
C SER A 75 10.82 12.54 -0.40
N GLU A 76 11.03 11.24 -0.55
CA GLU A 76 10.30 10.39 -1.50
C GLU A 76 8.80 10.29 -1.20
N TYR A 77 8.37 10.57 0.04
CA TYR A 77 6.96 10.60 0.45
C TYR A 77 6.31 11.99 0.37
N ALA A 78 7.08 13.06 0.06
CA ALA A 78 6.56 14.42 0.06
C ALA A 78 5.37 14.61 -0.92
N ASP A 79 5.47 14.07 -2.14
CA ASP A 79 4.40 14.15 -3.13
C ASP A 79 3.16 13.34 -2.70
N PHE A 80 3.34 12.19 -2.08
CA PHE A 80 2.26 11.40 -1.50
C PHE A 80 1.54 12.17 -0.39
N LEU A 81 2.29 12.73 0.56
CA LEU A 81 1.70 13.52 1.65
C LEU A 81 0.97 14.76 1.11
N GLY A 82 1.54 15.39 0.08
CA GLY A 82 0.87 16.47 -0.64
C GLY A 82 -0.42 16.03 -1.33
N ALA A 83 -0.47 14.81 -1.86
CA ALA A 83 -1.67 14.25 -2.51
C ALA A 83 -2.82 13.95 -1.53
N LEU A 84 -2.52 13.75 -0.24
CA LEU A 84 -3.52 13.56 0.82
C LEU A 84 -4.23 14.86 1.22
N ALA A 85 -3.79 16.02 0.73
CA ALA A 85 -4.42 17.29 1.05
C ALA A 85 -5.89 17.27 0.61
N PHE A 86 -6.80 17.70 1.50
CA PHE A 86 -8.25 17.65 1.29
C PHE A 86 -8.69 18.20 -0.06
N GLY A 87 -8.16 19.37 -0.49
CA GLY A 87 -8.49 20.00 -1.75
C GLY A 87 -7.93 19.30 -3.01
N ARG A 88 -7.15 18.23 -2.86
CA ARG A 88 -6.63 17.40 -3.97
C ARG A 88 -7.40 16.11 -4.19
N LEU A 89 -8.21 15.73 -3.22
CA LEU A 89 -9.09 14.57 -3.28
C LEU A 89 -10.46 14.95 -3.84
N SER A 90 -11.23 13.97 -4.28
CA SER A 90 -12.58 14.20 -4.81
C SER A 90 -13.46 14.93 -3.79
N GLN A 91 -14.20 15.94 -4.26
CA GLN A 91 -15.10 16.78 -3.45
C GLN A 91 -16.57 16.55 -3.79
N GLY A 92 -16.90 15.52 -4.58
CA GLY A 92 -18.27 15.24 -5.00
C GLY A 92 -19.15 14.83 -3.83
N ASP A 93 -18.81 13.76 -3.19
CA ASP A 93 -19.43 13.28 -1.96
C ASP A 93 -18.42 12.57 -1.04
N LEU A 94 -18.86 12.19 0.16
CA LEU A 94 -18.01 11.53 1.15
C LEU A 94 -17.52 10.14 0.67
N TRP A 95 -18.28 9.44 -0.14
CA TRP A 95 -17.88 8.15 -0.67
C TRP A 95 -16.81 8.30 -1.75
N GLU A 96 -16.99 9.22 -2.68
CA GLU A 96 -15.99 9.54 -3.69
C GLU A 96 -14.68 10.01 -3.04
N TYR A 97 -14.77 10.87 -2.01
CA TYR A 97 -13.61 11.28 -1.22
C TYR A 97 -12.84 10.08 -0.65
N LEU A 98 -13.55 9.15 0.00
CA LEU A 98 -12.93 7.96 0.59
C LEU A 98 -12.32 7.03 -0.44
N VAL A 99 -13.01 6.81 -1.55
CA VAL A 99 -12.50 5.99 -2.66
C VAL A 99 -11.23 6.61 -3.23
N ASP A 100 -11.20 7.93 -3.42
CA ASP A 100 -10.02 8.62 -3.94
C ASP A 100 -8.85 8.61 -2.94
N LEU A 101 -9.14 8.79 -1.65
CA LEU A 101 -8.17 8.64 -0.56
C LEU A 101 -7.61 7.21 -0.50
N SER A 102 -8.47 6.20 -0.59
CA SER A 102 -8.07 4.79 -0.64
C SER A 102 -7.13 4.50 -1.82
N ARG A 103 -7.43 5.03 -3.01
CA ARG A 103 -6.58 4.92 -4.20
C ARG A 103 -5.21 5.62 -4.00
N THR A 104 -5.22 6.80 -3.39
CA THR A 104 -4.01 7.56 -3.07
C THR A 104 -3.10 6.76 -2.14
N VAL A 105 -3.68 6.14 -1.11
CA VAL A 105 -2.97 5.24 -0.18
C VAL A 105 -2.46 3.98 -0.90
N ALA A 106 -3.25 3.37 -1.77
CA ALA A 106 -2.83 2.18 -2.51
C ALA A 106 -1.59 2.44 -3.39
N LEU A 107 -1.53 3.59 -4.06
CA LEU A 107 -0.38 3.98 -4.90
C LEU A 107 0.90 4.21 -4.08
N SER A 108 0.81 4.57 -2.81
CA SER A 108 1.98 4.84 -1.96
C SER A 108 2.83 3.59 -1.69
N ARG A 109 2.28 2.39 -1.83
CA ARG A 109 3.01 1.12 -1.60
C ARG A 109 4.26 0.98 -2.46
N ALA A 110 4.23 1.53 -3.67
CA ALA A 110 5.35 1.45 -4.60
C ALA A 110 6.50 2.42 -4.28
N ILE A 111 6.29 3.44 -3.42
CA ILE A 111 7.28 4.49 -3.15
C ILE A 111 8.61 3.91 -2.69
N GLY A 112 8.59 3.01 -1.70
CA GLY A 112 9.80 2.41 -1.13
C GLY A 112 10.67 1.67 -2.14
N GLY A 113 10.09 1.17 -3.24
CA GLY A 113 10.80 0.47 -4.30
C GLY A 113 11.09 1.35 -5.52
N LEU A 114 10.20 2.28 -5.85
CA LEU A 114 10.35 3.19 -7.00
C LEU A 114 11.19 4.45 -6.66
N GLY A 115 11.20 4.86 -5.38
CA GLY A 115 11.83 6.10 -4.93
C GLY A 115 11.02 7.37 -5.21
N PHE A 116 9.77 7.24 -5.67
CA PHE A 116 8.86 8.36 -5.93
C PHE A 116 7.40 7.93 -5.82
N TYR A 117 6.49 8.89 -5.59
CA TYR A 117 5.04 8.64 -5.62
C TYR A 117 4.53 8.65 -7.05
N PRO A 118 3.91 7.55 -7.54
CA PRO A 118 3.45 7.48 -8.93
C PRO A 118 2.17 8.29 -9.12
N VAL A 119 2.20 9.22 -10.07
CA VAL A 119 1.05 10.07 -10.47
C VAL A 119 0.75 9.83 -11.94
N CYS A 120 -0.53 9.72 -12.29
CA CYS A 120 -0.96 9.55 -13.67
C CYS A 120 -2.27 10.32 -13.97
N PRO A 121 -2.63 10.49 -15.24
CA PRO A 121 -3.96 10.95 -15.63
C PRO A 121 -5.07 10.04 -15.08
N ALA A 122 -6.25 10.61 -14.81
CA ALA A 122 -7.37 9.87 -14.20
C ALA A 122 -7.75 8.60 -14.96
N ARG A 123 -7.66 8.61 -16.30
CA ARG A 123 -7.96 7.46 -17.17
C ARG A 123 -7.05 6.25 -16.94
N ASP A 124 -5.81 6.47 -16.48
CA ASP A 124 -4.80 5.42 -16.30
C ASP A 124 -4.70 4.97 -14.84
N ARG A 125 -5.48 5.57 -13.93
CA ARG A 125 -5.36 5.38 -12.47
C ARG A 125 -5.61 3.94 -12.04
N GLU A 126 -6.64 3.28 -12.54
CA GLU A 126 -6.94 1.88 -12.19
C GLU A 126 -5.83 0.93 -12.69
N LYS A 127 -5.31 1.17 -13.90
CA LYS A 127 -4.16 0.41 -14.42
C LYS A 127 -2.93 0.62 -13.54
N LEU A 128 -2.66 1.86 -13.12
CA LEU A 128 -1.55 2.18 -12.26
C LEU A 128 -1.66 1.50 -10.89
N ILE A 129 -2.86 1.49 -10.28
CA ILE A 129 -3.11 0.78 -9.01
C ILE A 129 -2.85 -0.72 -9.15
N ALA A 130 -3.33 -1.34 -10.23
CA ALA A 130 -3.07 -2.76 -10.48
C ALA A 130 -1.57 -3.07 -10.63
N LEU A 131 -0.84 -2.20 -11.34
CA LEU A 131 0.61 -2.33 -11.50
C LEU A 131 1.37 -2.11 -10.20
N THR A 132 0.98 -1.14 -9.36
CA THR A 132 1.62 -0.92 -8.05
C THR A 132 1.37 -2.09 -7.10
N SER A 133 0.17 -2.68 -7.09
CA SER A 133 -0.11 -3.89 -6.31
C SER A 133 0.76 -5.06 -6.76
N ARG A 134 0.85 -5.28 -8.08
CA ARG A 134 1.72 -6.30 -8.65
C ARG A 134 3.20 -6.07 -8.32
N TYR A 135 3.64 -4.82 -8.39
CA TYR A 135 5.00 -4.44 -8.03
C TYR A 135 5.33 -4.77 -6.58
N ASP A 136 4.42 -4.45 -5.65
CA ASP A 136 4.55 -4.72 -4.22
C ASP A 136 4.61 -6.23 -3.93
N GLU A 137 3.69 -7.02 -4.52
CA GLU A 137 3.67 -8.49 -4.41
C GLU A 137 4.98 -9.13 -4.89
N MET A 138 5.50 -8.67 -6.04
CA MET A 138 6.77 -9.16 -6.59
C MET A 138 7.96 -8.75 -5.71
N GLY A 139 7.95 -7.52 -5.18
CA GLY A 139 8.94 -7.04 -4.21
C GLY A 139 8.98 -7.91 -2.95
N ALA A 140 7.81 -8.25 -2.40
CA ALA A 140 7.68 -9.17 -1.28
C ALA A 140 8.20 -10.58 -1.62
N SER A 141 7.93 -11.08 -2.83
CA SER A 141 8.45 -12.37 -3.31
C SER A 141 9.98 -12.38 -3.38
N VAL A 142 10.58 -11.33 -3.97
CA VAL A 142 12.04 -11.18 -4.02
C VAL A 142 12.65 -11.14 -2.61
N LYS A 143 12.02 -10.42 -1.68
CA LYS A 143 12.48 -10.36 -0.28
C LYS A 143 12.45 -11.74 0.37
N ARG A 144 11.35 -12.48 0.21
CA ARG A 144 11.21 -13.85 0.73
C ARG A 144 12.27 -14.79 0.16
N LEU A 145 12.53 -14.74 -1.16
CA LEU A 145 13.58 -15.55 -1.79
C LEU A 145 14.98 -15.21 -1.25
N LYS A 146 15.25 -13.91 -0.98
CA LYS A 146 16.51 -13.46 -0.34
C LYS A 146 16.66 -14.02 1.09
N GLU A 147 15.58 -14.03 1.85
CA GLU A 147 15.55 -14.57 3.23
C GLU A 147 15.76 -16.08 3.23
N GLN A 148 15.05 -16.81 2.36
CA GLN A 148 15.24 -18.26 2.19
C GLN A 148 16.68 -18.61 1.83
N ARG A 149 17.32 -17.87 0.92
CA ARG A 149 18.72 -18.10 0.54
C ARG A 149 19.72 -17.84 1.69
N ARG A 150 19.35 -17.05 2.68
CA ARG A 150 20.19 -16.78 3.88
C ARG A 150 20.07 -17.85 4.96
N SER A 151 19.15 -18.79 4.83
CA SER A 151 18.99 -19.88 5.80
C SER A 151 20.26 -20.74 5.82
N LYS A 152 20.65 -21.20 7.03
CA LYS A 152 21.85 -22.00 7.24
C LYS A 152 21.72 -23.46 6.76
N ASP A 153 20.47 -23.92 6.54
CA ASP A 153 20.16 -25.31 6.22
C ASP A 153 20.01 -25.58 4.72
N ILE A 154 20.41 -24.63 3.87
CA ILE A 154 20.29 -24.70 2.41
C ILE A 154 21.50 -25.40 1.79
N THR A 155 21.25 -26.38 0.91
CA THR A 155 22.26 -27.00 0.07
C THR A 155 22.75 -26.06 -1.03
N LEU A 156 23.94 -26.35 -1.58
CA LEU A 156 24.52 -25.58 -2.68
C LEU A 156 23.60 -25.54 -3.91
N ASN A 157 22.96 -26.67 -4.25
CA ASN A 157 22.04 -26.78 -5.38
C ASN A 157 20.76 -25.96 -5.17
N GLU A 158 20.17 -25.99 -3.98
CA GLU A 158 19.01 -25.16 -3.61
C GLU A 158 19.35 -23.67 -3.65
N SER A 159 20.52 -23.29 -3.14
CA SER A 159 21.00 -21.92 -3.20
C SER A 159 21.17 -21.43 -4.66
N ALA A 160 21.67 -22.27 -5.55
CA ALA A 160 21.81 -21.97 -6.97
C ALA A 160 20.42 -21.78 -7.63
N LYS A 161 19.47 -22.68 -7.34
CA LYS A 161 18.08 -22.60 -7.85
C LYS A 161 17.39 -21.31 -7.38
N LEU A 162 17.43 -21.01 -6.09
CA LEU A 162 16.86 -19.77 -5.53
C LEU A 162 17.48 -18.52 -6.15
N ARG A 163 18.79 -18.55 -6.44
CA ARG A 163 19.45 -17.43 -7.13
C ARG A 163 18.91 -17.20 -8.54
N MET A 164 18.61 -18.27 -9.27
CA MET A 164 18.00 -18.15 -10.61
C MET A 164 16.58 -17.61 -10.55
N GLU A 165 15.76 -18.16 -9.66
CA GLU A 165 14.38 -17.69 -9.41
C GLU A 165 14.37 -16.21 -9.00
N MET A 166 15.25 -15.82 -8.09
CA MET A 166 15.38 -14.43 -7.65
C MET A 166 15.74 -13.48 -8.80
N LYS A 167 16.67 -13.87 -9.67
CA LYS A 167 17.06 -13.06 -10.84
C LYS A 167 15.89 -12.88 -11.81
N GLU A 168 15.10 -13.92 -12.04
CA GLU A 168 13.94 -13.85 -12.91
C GLU A 168 12.84 -12.93 -12.30
N GLU A 169 12.57 -13.06 -11.00
CA GLU A 169 11.63 -12.17 -10.32
C GLU A 169 12.12 -10.71 -10.31
N GLU A 170 13.40 -10.46 -10.08
CA GLU A 170 13.99 -9.11 -10.16
C GLU A 170 13.88 -8.53 -11.58
N ARG A 171 14.01 -9.36 -12.64
CA ARG A 171 13.81 -8.93 -14.02
C ARG A 171 12.35 -8.52 -14.27
N ARG A 172 11.39 -9.32 -13.81
CA ARG A 172 9.96 -9.03 -13.91
C ARG A 172 9.60 -7.77 -13.14
N LEU A 173 10.12 -7.63 -11.93
CA LEU A 173 9.92 -6.45 -11.09
C LEU A 173 10.39 -5.16 -11.79
N ARG A 174 11.56 -5.20 -12.45
CA ARG A 174 12.06 -4.06 -13.25
C ARG A 174 11.13 -3.73 -14.41
N ALA A 175 10.64 -4.73 -15.14
CA ALA A 175 9.71 -4.51 -16.25
C ALA A 175 8.42 -3.81 -15.79
N VAL A 176 7.86 -4.20 -14.63
CA VAL A 176 6.69 -3.54 -14.06
C VAL A 176 7.03 -2.11 -13.60
N ALA A 177 8.21 -1.89 -13.00
CA ALA A 177 8.66 -0.55 -12.62
C ALA A 177 8.79 0.38 -13.83
N ASP A 178 9.29 -0.13 -14.94
CA ASP A 178 9.43 0.66 -16.17
C ASP A 178 8.05 0.97 -16.79
N GLU A 179 7.10 0.03 -16.78
CA GLU A 179 5.72 0.28 -17.20
C GLU A 179 5.04 1.36 -16.34
N ILE A 180 5.23 1.33 -15.01
CA ILE A 180 4.74 2.38 -14.10
C ILE A 180 5.33 3.74 -14.49
N LYS A 181 6.64 3.83 -14.74
CA LYS A 181 7.29 5.08 -15.16
C LYS A 181 6.76 5.60 -16.51
N GLU A 182 6.51 4.72 -17.46
CA GLU A 182 5.93 5.10 -18.77
C GLU A 182 4.54 5.73 -18.60
N ILE A 183 3.68 5.15 -17.75
CA ILE A 183 2.37 5.71 -17.44
C ILE A 183 2.50 7.08 -16.76
N CYS A 184 3.36 7.20 -15.75
CA CYS A 184 3.58 8.45 -15.04
C CYS A 184 4.14 9.56 -15.96
N ASN A 185 4.93 9.21 -16.97
CA ASN A 185 5.46 10.16 -17.95
C ASN A 185 4.50 10.50 -19.10
N GLY A 186 3.26 10.02 -19.04
CA GLY A 186 2.25 10.26 -20.08
C GLY A 186 2.54 9.55 -21.41
N ARG A 187 3.43 8.56 -21.43
CA ARG A 187 3.82 7.78 -22.61
C ARG A 187 3.03 6.46 -22.75
N SER A 188 1.89 6.35 -22.06
CA SER A 188 1.01 5.18 -22.23
C SER A 188 0.50 5.16 -23.67
N ARG A 189 0.89 4.12 -24.43
CA ARG A 189 0.43 3.82 -25.79
C ARG A 189 -1.02 3.34 -25.80
#